data_da2e783790a064e7b6ee436c15da2628
#
_entry.id   da2e783790a064e7b6ee436c15da2628
#
_cell.length_a   1.000
_cell.length_b   1.000
_cell.length_c   1.000
_cell.angle_alpha   90.00
_cell.angle_beta   90.00
_cell.angle_gamma   90.00
#
_symmetry.space_group_name_H-M   'P 1'
#
loop_
_entity.id
_entity.type
_entity.pdbx_description
1 polymer ?
#
loop_
_entity_poly.entity_id
_entity_poly.type
_entity_poly.pdbx_seq_one_letter_code
_entity_poly.pdbx_strand_id
1 'polypeptide(L)'
;SSYIVNAIMASTDAGKKMVESELTEDTVNSDEFANAFKTAAKLDQANGSEHTTDDNGNLMAEFNTNGNVGVLFNGVWNASGIDASLVDSIEPALFPGNVAIASAGGGLAVANNMSEEKTELALEFIKYMTSKEVQEKIFTEVQANPCNTTVDLNALAETSGDTATQKLAEACAQVNSADTIVIDMKYTWGSDVDKAIVNALMECAVSGTDIDARFESLQKELLALIG
;
A
#
# COMPACT_ATOMS: atom_id res chain seq x y z
N SER A 1 9.73 -2.66 -3.15
CA SER A 1 8.87 -1.46 -3.16
C SER A 1 8.93 -0.75 -1.81
N SER A 2 8.68 0.55 -1.81
CA SER A 2 8.68 1.38 -0.59
C SER A 2 7.70 0.90 0.48
N TYR A 3 6.60 0.23 0.10
CA TYR A 3 5.67 -0.39 1.06
C TYR A 3 6.34 -1.39 2.01
N ILE A 4 7.30 -2.18 1.52
CA ILE A 4 8.02 -3.14 2.37
C ILE A 4 8.90 -2.39 3.37
N VAL A 5 9.59 -1.33 2.94
CA VAL A 5 10.39 -0.47 3.84
C VAL A 5 9.49 0.16 4.91
N ASN A 6 8.36 0.74 4.48
CA ASN A 6 7.38 1.34 5.38
C ASN A 6 6.85 0.32 6.42
N ALA A 7 6.47 -0.88 5.98
CA ALA A 7 5.94 -1.92 6.86
C ALA A 7 6.99 -2.42 7.88
N ILE A 8 8.24 -2.63 7.45
CA ILE A 8 9.31 -3.07 8.34
C ILE A 8 9.60 -2.00 9.40
N MET A 9 9.69 -0.72 9.00
CA MET A 9 9.83 0.37 9.97
C MET A 9 8.66 0.38 10.95
N ALA A 10 7.43 0.36 10.45
CA ALA A 10 6.22 0.43 11.26
C ALA A 10 6.02 -0.79 12.20
N SER A 11 6.78 -1.87 12.01
CA SER A 11 6.76 -3.04 12.90
C SER A 11 7.39 -2.81 14.27
N THR A 12 8.05 -1.66 14.47
CA THR A 12 8.61 -1.22 15.76
C THR A 12 8.02 0.11 16.19
N ASP A 13 7.92 0.36 17.51
CA ASP A 13 7.41 1.63 18.04
C ASP A 13 8.23 2.85 17.59
N ALA A 14 9.55 2.70 17.49
CA ALA A 14 10.44 3.77 17.04
C ALA A 14 10.25 4.06 15.56
N GLY A 15 10.28 3.03 14.71
CA GLY A 15 10.10 3.18 13.27
C GLY A 15 8.68 3.64 12.90
N LYS A 16 7.64 3.20 13.64
CA LYS A 16 6.27 3.72 13.47
C LYS A 16 6.22 5.23 13.63
N LYS A 17 6.81 5.76 14.71
CA LYS A 17 6.86 7.22 14.93
C LYS A 17 7.59 7.96 13.82
N MET A 18 8.64 7.36 13.26
CA MET A 18 9.40 7.93 12.15
C MET A 18 8.57 8.04 10.87
N VAL A 19 7.85 6.97 10.48
CA VAL A 19 7.03 6.98 9.25
C VAL A 19 5.78 7.87 9.38
N GLU A 20 5.30 8.09 10.58
CA GLU A 20 4.17 8.99 10.89
C GLU A 20 4.58 10.47 11.02
N SER A 21 5.88 10.78 10.97
CA SER A 21 6.44 12.13 11.10
C SER A 21 7.11 12.56 9.78
N GLU A 22 7.42 13.85 9.67
CA GLU A 22 8.26 14.36 8.57
C GLU A 22 9.64 13.69 8.60
N LEU A 23 10.24 13.50 7.43
CA LEU A 23 11.58 12.95 7.32
C LEU A 23 12.60 13.90 7.93
N THR A 24 13.47 13.38 8.79
CA THR A 24 14.54 14.12 9.46
C THR A 24 15.90 13.45 9.22
N GLU A 25 16.98 14.19 9.47
CA GLU A 25 18.33 13.64 9.45
C GLU A 25 18.48 12.44 10.40
N ASP A 26 17.87 12.52 11.60
CA ASP A 26 17.89 11.42 12.57
C ASP A 26 17.21 10.17 12.01
N THR A 27 16.09 10.33 11.28
CA THR A 27 15.41 9.20 10.64
C THR A 27 16.26 8.59 9.53
N VAL A 28 16.86 9.42 8.67
CA VAL A 28 17.72 8.95 7.56
C VAL A 28 18.92 8.16 8.09
N ASN A 29 19.46 8.54 9.24
CA ASN A 29 20.62 7.91 9.86
C ASN A 29 20.26 6.83 10.90
N SER A 30 18.98 6.48 11.08
CA SER A 30 18.53 5.51 12.08
C SER A 30 18.83 4.07 11.66
N ASP A 31 18.99 3.21 12.68
CA ASP A 31 19.10 1.77 12.48
C ASP A 31 17.78 1.17 11.95
N GLU A 32 16.64 1.73 12.33
CA GLU A 32 15.32 1.33 11.86
C GLU A 32 15.20 1.48 10.34
N PHE A 33 15.58 2.64 9.80
CA PHE A 33 15.55 2.88 8.36
C PHE A 33 16.59 2.02 7.63
N ALA A 34 17.81 1.92 8.17
CA ALA A 34 18.86 1.07 7.60
C ALA A 34 18.42 -0.41 7.52
N ASN A 35 17.86 -0.95 8.61
CA ASN A 35 17.37 -2.32 8.64
C ASN A 35 16.22 -2.55 7.66
N ALA A 36 15.25 -1.62 7.62
CA ALA A 36 14.10 -1.73 6.74
C ALA A 36 14.52 -1.70 5.26
N PHE A 37 15.34 -0.72 4.86
CA PHE A 37 15.84 -0.63 3.49
C PHE A 37 16.66 -1.86 3.09
N LYS A 38 17.66 -2.25 3.90
CA LYS A 38 18.53 -3.38 3.58
C LYS A 38 17.78 -4.70 3.53
N THR A 39 16.74 -4.87 4.33
CA THR A 39 15.87 -6.05 4.27
C THR A 39 15.06 -6.08 2.99
N ALA A 40 14.41 -4.97 2.61
CA ALA A 40 13.70 -4.86 1.34
C ALA A 40 14.64 -5.06 0.14
N ALA A 41 15.82 -4.44 0.16
CA ALA A 41 16.82 -4.59 -0.89
C ALA A 41 17.32 -6.04 -1.08
N LYS A 42 17.47 -6.79 0.02
CA LYS A 42 17.80 -8.23 -0.06
C LYS A 42 16.68 -9.06 -0.68
N LEU A 43 15.43 -8.74 -0.37
CA LEU A 43 14.28 -9.39 -1.01
C LEU A 43 14.25 -9.10 -2.51
N ASP A 44 14.42 -7.83 -2.90
CA ASP A 44 14.44 -7.43 -4.30
C ASP A 44 15.62 -8.06 -5.05
N GLN A 45 16.81 -8.14 -4.43
CA GLN A 45 17.97 -8.80 -5.02
C GLN A 45 17.77 -10.33 -5.19
N ALA A 46 17.06 -10.97 -4.25
CA ALA A 46 16.72 -12.39 -4.34
C ALA A 46 15.68 -12.68 -5.44
N ASN A 47 14.75 -11.74 -5.67
CA ASN A 47 13.79 -11.84 -6.77
C ASN A 47 14.42 -11.55 -8.14
N GLY A 48 15.52 -10.78 -8.19
CA GLY A 48 16.18 -10.37 -9.41
C GLY A 48 15.60 -9.11 -10.05
N SER A 49 16.31 -8.59 -11.04
CA SER A 49 15.97 -7.31 -11.69
C SER A 49 14.98 -7.42 -12.86
N GLU A 50 14.51 -8.61 -13.19
CA GLU A 50 13.70 -8.86 -14.38
C GLU A 50 12.37 -8.10 -14.37
N HIS A 51 11.80 -7.88 -13.19
CA HIS A 51 10.51 -7.24 -13.00
C HIS A 51 10.57 -5.84 -12.35
N THR A 52 11.74 -5.24 -12.22
CA THR A 52 11.90 -3.94 -11.55
C THR A 52 11.26 -2.77 -12.29
N THR A 53 11.04 -2.92 -13.61
CA THR A 53 10.41 -1.92 -14.47
C THR A 53 8.97 -2.25 -14.83
N ASP A 54 8.45 -3.37 -14.33
CA ASP A 54 7.09 -3.78 -14.63
C ASP A 54 6.08 -2.85 -13.93
N ASP A 55 5.04 -2.49 -14.64
CA ASP A 55 3.90 -1.81 -14.07
C ASP A 55 3.00 -2.79 -13.29
N ASN A 56 2.02 -2.25 -12.58
CA ASN A 56 1.09 -3.06 -11.79
C ASN A 56 0.30 -4.07 -12.64
N GLY A 57 0.01 -3.75 -13.90
CA GLY A 57 -0.69 -4.64 -14.82
C GLY A 57 0.14 -5.86 -15.17
N ASN A 58 1.42 -5.67 -15.47
CA ASN A 58 2.36 -6.75 -15.74
C ASN A 58 2.57 -7.65 -14.52
N LEU A 59 2.74 -7.07 -13.33
CA LEU A 59 2.87 -7.83 -12.07
C LEU A 59 1.61 -8.66 -11.77
N MET A 60 0.43 -8.12 -12.01
CA MET A 60 -0.83 -8.86 -11.87
C MET A 60 -0.96 -9.98 -12.89
N ALA A 61 -0.54 -9.76 -14.15
CA ALA A 61 -0.53 -10.80 -15.17
C ALA A 61 0.42 -11.94 -14.83
N GLU A 62 1.61 -11.63 -14.34
CA GLU A 62 2.57 -12.61 -13.84
C GLU A 62 1.99 -13.44 -12.68
N PHE A 63 1.40 -12.79 -11.69
CA PHE A 63 0.77 -13.45 -10.55
C PHE A 63 -0.35 -14.41 -11.00
N ASN A 64 -1.18 -13.98 -11.96
CA ASN A 64 -2.29 -14.77 -12.45
C ASN A 64 -1.87 -15.96 -13.35
N THR A 65 -0.71 -15.88 -14.00
CA THR A 65 -0.32 -16.88 -15.00
C THR A 65 0.89 -17.72 -14.60
N ASN A 66 1.71 -17.20 -13.71
CA ASN A 66 2.98 -17.81 -13.34
C ASN A 66 2.90 -18.48 -11.96
N GLY A 67 2.79 -19.80 -11.92
CA GLY A 67 2.77 -20.57 -10.66
C GLY A 67 4.04 -20.44 -9.80
N ASN A 68 5.04 -19.68 -10.24
CA ASN A 68 6.26 -19.42 -9.47
C ASN A 68 6.16 -18.18 -8.57
N VAL A 69 5.12 -17.35 -8.72
CA VAL A 69 4.91 -16.17 -7.88
C VAL A 69 4.14 -16.60 -6.61
N GLY A 70 4.87 -16.83 -5.52
CA GLY A 70 4.28 -17.29 -4.27
C GLY A 70 3.69 -16.18 -3.40
N VAL A 71 4.12 -14.92 -3.57
CA VAL A 71 3.65 -13.76 -2.78
C VAL A 71 3.58 -12.53 -3.68
N LEU A 72 2.46 -11.82 -3.64
CA LEU A 72 2.29 -10.52 -4.27
C LEU A 72 2.07 -9.46 -3.18
N PHE A 73 3.01 -8.52 -3.07
CA PHE A 73 2.84 -7.34 -2.21
C PHE A 73 2.00 -6.30 -2.94
N ASN A 74 0.72 -6.23 -2.60
CA ASN A 74 -0.21 -5.30 -3.23
C ASN A 74 -1.32 -4.90 -2.24
N GLY A 75 -2.26 -4.08 -2.66
CA GLY A 75 -3.38 -3.66 -1.84
C GLY A 75 -4.71 -4.26 -2.29
N VAL A 76 -5.71 -4.14 -1.43
CA VAL A 76 -7.08 -4.65 -1.67
C VAL A 76 -7.70 -4.11 -2.96
N TRP A 77 -7.24 -2.97 -3.48
CA TRP A 77 -7.68 -2.39 -4.76
C TRP A 77 -7.36 -3.27 -5.99
N ASN A 78 -6.48 -4.26 -5.86
CA ASN A 78 -6.16 -5.20 -6.93
C ASN A 78 -6.95 -6.52 -6.84
N ALA A 79 -7.86 -6.66 -5.90
CA ALA A 79 -8.64 -7.88 -5.75
C ALA A 79 -9.41 -8.24 -7.03
N SER A 80 -9.99 -7.24 -7.70
CA SER A 80 -10.69 -7.43 -8.98
C SER A 80 -9.80 -7.89 -10.14
N GLY A 81 -8.49 -7.74 -10.03
CA GLY A 81 -7.52 -8.18 -11.03
C GLY A 81 -7.05 -9.62 -10.84
N ILE A 82 -7.45 -10.31 -9.79
CA ILE A 82 -7.09 -11.70 -9.52
C ILE A 82 -7.92 -12.63 -10.40
N ASP A 83 -7.25 -13.57 -11.08
CA ASP A 83 -7.95 -14.56 -11.91
C ASP A 83 -8.86 -15.45 -11.05
N ALA A 84 -10.10 -15.63 -11.48
CA ALA A 84 -11.11 -16.40 -10.74
C ALA A 84 -10.66 -17.84 -10.41
N SER A 85 -9.81 -18.44 -11.24
CA SER A 85 -9.28 -19.78 -11.00
C SER A 85 -8.29 -19.86 -9.83
N LEU A 86 -7.72 -18.72 -9.40
CA LEU A 86 -6.75 -18.64 -8.31
C LEU A 86 -7.38 -18.25 -6.97
N VAL A 87 -8.58 -17.68 -6.96
CA VAL A 87 -9.20 -17.10 -5.76
C VAL A 87 -9.25 -18.08 -4.60
N ASP A 88 -9.59 -19.35 -4.86
CA ASP A 88 -9.67 -20.39 -3.83
C ASP A 88 -8.30 -20.79 -3.23
N SER A 89 -7.21 -20.47 -3.92
CA SER A 89 -5.83 -20.79 -3.52
C SER A 89 -5.07 -19.61 -2.92
N ILE A 90 -5.67 -18.42 -2.91
CA ILE A 90 -5.05 -17.20 -2.38
C ILE A 90 -5.48 -16.97 -0.93
N GLU A 91 -4.51 -16.62 -0.10
CA GLU A 91 -4.76 -16.17 1.27
C GLU A 91 -4.27 -14.73 1.44
N PRO A 92 -5.16 -13.79 1.82
CA PRO A 92 -4.73 -12.45 2.19
C PRO A 92 -3.92 -12.50 3.49
N ALA A 93 -2.87 -11.66 3.56
CA ALA A 93 -2.05 -11.54 4.76
C ALA A 93 -1.59 -10.11 4.96
N LEU A 94 -1.43 -9.72 6.21
CA LEU A 94 -0.78 -8.45 6.57
C LEU A 94 0.74 -8.56 6.44
N PHE A 95 1.41 -7.42 6.41
CA PHE A 95 2.86 -7.39 6.51
C PHE A 95 3.34 -7.98 7.85
N PRO A 96 4.59 -8.52 7.93
CA PRO A 96 5.15 -9.01 9.17
C PRO A 96 5.01 -7.98 10.31
N GLY A 97 4.72 -8.47 11.52
CA GLY A 97 4.42 -7.61 12.67
C GLY A 97 2.97 -7.12 12.72
N ASN A 98 2.07 -7.74 11.96
CA ASN A 98 0.65 -7.39 11.91
C ASN A 98 0.42 -5.91 11.51
N VAL A 99 1.19 -5.47 10.51
CA VAL A 99 1.18 -4.09 10.00
C VAL A 99 0.32 -3.99 8.75
N ALA A 100 -0.55 -3.00 8.70
CA ALA A 100 -1.25 -2.56 7.51
C ALA A 100 -0.78 -1.16 7.09
N ILE A 101 -0.66 -0.94 5.78
CA ILE A 101 -0.37 0.38 5.22
C ILE A 101 -1.66 0.93 4.63
N ALA A 102 -2.14 2.05 5.18
CA ALA A 102 -3.25 2.79 4.62
C ALA A 102 -2.77 3.72 3.51
N SER A 103 -3.29 3.54 2.32
CA SER A 103 -3.09 4.51 1.25
C SER A 103 -4.31 5.42 1.19
N ALA A 104 -4.12 6.73 1.26
CA ALA A 104 -5.18 7.70 0.98
C ALA A 104 -5.50 7.69 -0.52
N GLY A 105 -6.09 6.59 -0.98
CA GLY A 105 -6.22 6.27 -2.39
C GLY A 105 -7.06 7.24 -3.20
N GLY A 106 -8.10 7.79 -2.62
CA GLY A 106 -8.98 8.74 -3.30
C GLY A 106 -9.85 9.49 -2.32
N GLY A 107 -10.13 10.72 -2.63
CA GLY A 107 -11.01 11.55 -1.82
C GLY A 107 -11.84 12.48 -2.70
N LEU A 108 -13.04 12.82 -2.23
CA LEU A 108 -13.86 13.85 -2.83
C LEU A 108 -13.61 15.16 -2.09
N ALA A 109 -13.29 16.20 -2.83
CA ALA A 109 -13.06 17.53 -2.28
C ALA A 109 -13.94 18.56 -2.98
N VAL A 110 -14.35 19.58 -2.23
CA VAL A 110 -15.09 20.72 -2.75
C VAL A 110 -14.12 21.86 -2.99
N ALA A 111 -14.13 22.43 -4.20
CA ALA A 111 -13.30 23.59 -4.51
C ALA A 111 -13.80 24.83 -3.72
N ASN A 112 -12.85 25.61 -3.20
CA ASN A 112 -13.15 26.76 -2.35
C ASN A 112 -13.67 28.01 -3.09
N ASN A 113 -13.68 28.00 -4.42
CA ASN A 113 -14.08 29.13 -5.28
C ASN A 113 -15.43 28.93 -5.98
N MET A 114 -16.25 28.01 -5.47
CA MET A 114 -17.60 27.76 -6.02
C MET A 114 -18.65 28.68 -5.39
N SER A 115 -19.78 28.87 -6.10
CA SER A 115 -20.95 29.50 -5.50
C SER A 115 -21.53 28.63 -4.38
N GLU A 116 -22.29 29.25 -3.46
CA GLU A 116 -22.95 28.55 -2.35
C GLU A 116 -23.83 27.39 -2.86
N GLU A 117 -24.67 27.61 -3.87
CA GLU A 117 -25.50 26.58 -4.48
C GLU A 117 -24.68 25.38 -5.01
N LYS A 118 -23.57 25.64 -5.70
CA LYS A 118 -22.67 24.57 -6.19
C LYS A 118 -21.97 23.85 -5.07
N THR A 119 -21.60 24.57 -4.02
CA THR A 119 -21.01 23.98 -2.82
C THR A 119 -21.99 23.04 -2.12
N GLU A 120 -23.25 23.45 -1.96
CA GLU A 120 -24.30 22.60 -1.38
C GLU A 120 -24.53 21.33 -2.19
N LEU A 121 -24.66 21.44 -3.52
CA LEU A 121 -24.79 20.27 -4.41
C LEU A 121 -23.59 19.34 -4.33
N ALA A 122 -22.37 19.87 -4.27
CA ALA A 122 -21.16 19.07 -4.13
C ALA A 122 -21.13 18.33 -2.78
N LEU A 123 -21.56 18.98 -1.69
CA LEU A 123 -21.66 18.34 -0.38
C LEU A 123 -22.74 17.26 -0.34
N GLU A 124 -23.88 17.47 -1.01
CA GLU A 124 -24.92 16.45 -1.15
C GLU A 124 -24.39 15.23 -1.93
N PHE A 125 -23.66 15.47 -3.02
CA PHE A 125 -23.02 14.40 -3.78
C PHE A 125 -22.03 13.61 -2.93
N ILE A 126 -21.17 14.28 -2.16
CA ILE A 126 -20.22 13.61 -1.25
C ILE A 126 -20.98 12.77 -0.21
N LYS A 127 -22.04 13.30 0.41
CA LYS A 127 -22.87 12.55 1.36
C LYS A 127 -23.52 11.32 0.71
N TYR A 128 -24.00 11.44 -0.51
CA TYR A 128 -24.55 10.33 -1.27
C TYR A 128 -23.47 9.26 -1.54
N MET A 129 -22.32 9.67 -2.08
CA MET A 129 -21.22 8.75 -2.38
C MET A 129 -20.65 8.02 -1.15
N THR A 130 -20.68 8.67 0.02
CA THR A 130 -20.22 8.08 1.28
C THR A 130 -21.34 7.40 2.08
N SER A 131 -22.56 7.34 1.55
CA SER A 131 -23.69 6.66 2.20
C SER A 131 -23.46 5.15 2.26
N LYS A 132 -24.06 4.47 3.24
CA LYS A 132 -23.96 3.03 3.40
C LYS A 132 -24.36 2.29 2.11
N GLU A 133 -25.50 2.67 1.50
CA GLU A 133 -26.01 2.04 0.28
C GLU A 133 -25.00 2.09 -0.88
N VAL A 134 -24.40 3.26 -1.14
CA VAL A 134 -23.43 3.40 -2.24
C VAL A 134 -22.14 2.66 -1.91
N GLN A 135 -21.70 2.69 -0.66
CA GLN A 135 -20.49 2.00 -0.23
C GLN A 135 -20.63 0.47 -0.23
N GLU A 136 -21.81 -0.07 0.01
CA GLU A 136 -22.14 -1.48 -0.20
C GLU A 136 -22.00 -1.87 -1.68
N LYS A 137 -22.49 -1.03 -2.61
CA LYS A 137 -22.31 -1.26 -4.05
C LYS A 137 -20.85 -1.14 -4.47
N ILE A 138 -20.10 -0.18 -3.93
CA ILE A 138 -18.65 -0.05 -4.19
C ILE A 138 -17.92 -1.33 -3.79
N PHE A 139 -18.26 -1.93 -2.66
CA PHE A 139 -17.67 -3.18 -2.23
C PHE A 139 -18.04 -4.34 -3.17
N THR A 140 -19.31 -4.52 -3.49
CA THR A 140 -19.80 -5.69 -4.25
C THR A 140 -19.56 -5.60 -5.75
N GLU A 141 -19.63 -4.39 -6.34
CA GLU A 141 -19.57 -4.21 -7.80
C GLU A 141 -18.19 -3.72 -8.27
N VAL A 142 -17.50 -2.93 -7.46
CA VAL A 142 -16.18 -2.35 -7.78
C VAL A 142 -15.04 -3.12 -7.09
N GLN A 143 -15.38 -3.93 -6.08
CA GLN A 143 -14.41 -4.69 -5.27
C GLN A 143 -13.36 -3.78 -4.63
N ALA A 144 -13.81 -2.69 -4.00
CA ALA A 144 -12.96 -1.77 -3.27
C ALA A 144 -13.37 -1.67 -1.80
N ASN A 145 -12.40 -1.36 -0.93
CA ASN A 145 -12.66 -1.21 0.51
C ASN A 145 -13.56 0.01 0.77
N PRO A 146 -14.74 -0.15 1.40
CA PRO A 146 -15.64 0.96 1.67
C PRO A 146 -15.04 1.96 2.66
N CYS A 147 -15.30 3.24 2.46
CA CYS A 147 -14.94 4.29 3.42
C CYS A 147 -15.98 4.48 4.54
N ASN A 148 -17.15 3.86 4.45
CA ASN A 148 -18.21 3.94 5.45
C ASN A 148 -18.13 2.77 6.43
N THR A 149 -17.79 3.04 7.67
CA THR A 149 -17.59 2.03 8.74
C THR A 149 -18.87 1.32 9.18
N THR A 150 -20.05 1.75 8.71
CA THR A 150 -21.32 1.06 8.99
C THR A 150 -21.65 -0.05 7.99
N VAL A 151 -20.83 -0.23 6.95
CA VAL A 151 -20.93 -1.35 6.01
C VAL A 151 -20.46 -2.62 6.70
N ASP A 152 -21.32 -3.64 6.68
CA ASP A 152 -20.99 -4.96 7.22
C ASP A 152 -20.44 -5.84 6.09
N LEU A 153 -19.11 -5.89 5.99
CA LEU A 153 -18.41 -6.62 4.94
C LEU A 153 -18.67 -8.13 5.02
N ASN A 154 -18.80 -8.68 6.22
CA ASN A 154 -19.03 -10.11 6.40
C ASN A 154 -20.43 -10.49 5.92
N ALA A 155 -21.44 -9.70 6.28
CA ALA A 155 -22.82 -9.94 5.82
C ALA A 155 -22.92 -9.82 4.28
N LEU A 156 -22.21 -8.87 3.67
CA LEU A 156 -22.17 -8.73 2.21
C LEU A 156 -21.46 -9.93 1.55
N ALA A 157 -20.35 -10.37 2.10
CA ALA A 157 -19.62 -11.54 1.59
C ALA A 157 -20.44 -12.82 1.69
N GLU A 158 -21.12 -13.05 2.81
CA GLU A 158 -21.99 -14.22 3.00
C GLU A 158 -23.17 -14.24 2.00
N THR A 159 -23.75 -13.07 1.72
CA THR A 159 -24.90 -12.95 0.81
C THR A 159 -24.52 -13.00 -0.67
N SER A 160 -23.30 -12.63 -1.02
CA SER A 160 -22.83 -12.63 -2.42
C SER A 160 -22.70 -14.03 -3.00
N GLY A 161 -22.33 -15.01 -2.15
CA GLY A 161 -22.01 -16.38 -2.61
C GLY A 161 -20.78 -16.47 -3.53
N ASP A 162 -20.05 -15.37 -3.71
CA ASP A 162 -18.88 -15.24 -4.58
C ASP A 162 -17.59 -15.28 -3.76
N THR A 163 -16.71 -16.24 -4.07
CA THR A 163 -15.46 -16.46 -3.33
C THR A 163 -14.54 -15.24 -3.39
N ALA A 164 -14.48 -14.52 -4.52
CA ALA A 164 -13.65 -13.33 -4.64
C ALA A 164 -14.10 -12.23 -3.68
N THR A 165 -15.41 -12.01 -3.56
CA THR A 165 -15.99 -11.05 -2.61
C THR A 165 -15.74 -11.48 -1.16
N GLN A 166 -15.77 -12.79 -0.86
CA GLN A 166 -15.45 -13.32 0.47
C GLN A 166 -13.97 -13.08 0.82
N LYS A 167 -13.04 -13.35 -0.10
CA LYS A 167 -11.60 -13.08 0.09
C LYS A 167 -11.30 -11.59 0.23
N LEU A 168 -12.00 -10.74 -0.51
CA LEU A 168 -11.89 -9.29 -0.36
C LEU A 168 -12.37 -8.84 1.03
N ALA A 169 -13.50 -9.36 1.51
CA ALA A 169 -14.00 -9.05 2.86
C ALA A 169 -13.01 -9.47 3.93
N GLU A 170 -12.41 -10.66 3.80
CA GLU A 170 -11.36 -11.15 4.69
C GLU A 170 -10.14 -10.22 4.69
N ALA A 171 -9.63 -9.83 3.52
CA ALA A 171 -8.52 -8.91 3.39
C ALA A 171 -8.82 -7.53 4.03
N CYS A 172 -10.01 -6.98 3.78
CA CYS A 172 -10.44 -5.72 4.37
C CYS A 172 -10.57 -5.82 5.90
N ALA A 173 -11.11 -6.95 6.41
CA ALA A 173 -11.22 -7.19 7.85
C ALA A 173 -9.84 -7.28 8.51
N GLN A 174 -8.87 -7.97 7.88
CA GLN A 174 -7.49 -8.03 8.37
C GLN A 174 -6.87 -6.63 8.44
N VAL A 175 -6.98 -5.83 7.37
CA VAL A 175 -6.47 -4.45 7.36
C VAL A 175 -7.09 -3.61 8.48
N ASN A 176 -8.42 -3.71 8.67
CA ASN A 176 -9.14 -2.94 9.68
C ASN A 176 -8.84 -3.40 11.12
N SER A 177 -8.35 -4.61 11.32
CA SER A 177 -8.01 -5.20 12.63
C SER A 177 -6.50 -5.32 12.88
N ALA A 178 -5.67 -4.76 12.02
CA ALA A 178 -4.21 -4.78 12.18
C ALA A 178 -3.80 -4.08 13.48
N ASP A 179 -2.79 -4.62 14.17
CA ASP A 179 -2.26 -4.02 15.40
C ASP A 179 -1.62 -2.65 15.14
N THR A 180 -1.06 -2.50 13.97
CA THR A 180 -0.46 -1.25 13.51
C THR A 180 -0.99 -0.88 12.13
N ILE A 181 -1.62 0.28 12.03
CA ILE A 181 -2.03 0.88 10.77
C ILE A 181 -1.26 2.19 10.62
N VAL A 182 -0.47 2.33 9.55
CA VAL A 182 0.26 3.56 9.25
C VAL A 182 -0.11 4.07 7.86
N ILE A 183 0.01 5.37 7.65
CA ILE A 183 -0.13 5.95 6.32
C ILE A 183 1.13 5.63 5.50
N ASP A 184 0.96 5.41 4.20
CA ASP A 184 2.08 5.27 3.27
C ASP A 184 3.04 6.47 3.38
N MET A 185 4.32 6.19 3.67
CA MET A 185 5.33 7.20 3.94
C MET A 185 5.53 8.23 2.82
N LYS A 186 5.10 7.94 1.59
CA LYS A 186 5.13 8.94 0.51
C LYS A 186 4.27 10.18 0.80
N TYR A 187 3.25 10.06 1.68
CA TYR A 187 2.41 11.18 2.09
C TYR A 187 3.00 11.99 3.25
N THR A 188 3.86 11.36 4.06
CA THR A 188 4.55 12.03 5.18
C THR A 188 5.93 12.55 4.80
N TRP A 189 6.67 11.79 4.00
CA TRP A 189 8.04 12.13 3.58
C TRP A 189 8.11 12.80 2.20
N GLY A 190 7.04 12.72 1.42
CA GLY A 190 6.95 13.31 0.09
C GLY A 190 7.33 12.36 -1.05
N SER A 191 6.83 12.69 -2.24
CA SER A 191 6.97 11.83 -3.43
C SER A 191 8.39 11.71 -3.95
N ASP A 192 9.25 12.70 -3.73
CA ASP A 192 10.63 12.65 -4.22
C ASP A 192 11.50 11.76 -3.34
N VAL A 193 11.23 11.71 -2.03
CA VAL A 193 11.82 10.75 -1.09
C VAL A 193 11.40 9.32 -1.46
N ASP A 194 10.11 9.09 -1.69
CA ASP A 194 9.60 7.78 -2.11
C ASP A 194 10.27 7.31 -3.41
N LYS A 195 10.37 8.17 -4.42
CA LYS A 195 11.08 7.86 -5.68
C LYS A 195 12.54 7.51 -5.46
N ALA A 196 13.26 8.25 -4.60
CA ALA A 196 14.66 7.97 -4.30
C ALA A 196 14.81 6.56 -3.66
N ILE A 197 13.94 6.21 -2.71
CA ILE A 197 13.93 4.89 -2.08
C ILE A 197 13.61 3.79 -3.12
N VAL A 198 12.58 3.97 -3.93
CA VAL A 198 12.19 2.99 -4.97
C VAL A 198 13.33 2.79 -5.98
N ASN A 199 13.95 3.86 -6.49
CA ASN A 199 15.06 3.76 -7.41
C ASN A 199 16.25 3.01 -6.79
N ALA A 200 16.57 3.29 -5.52
CA ALA A 200 17.63 2.59 -4.81
C ALA A 200 17.34 1.08 -4.66
N LEU A 201 16.10 0.70 -4.37
CA LEU A 201 15.69 -0.70 -4.31
C LEU A 201 15.79 -1.39 -5.68
N MET A 202 15.34 -0.72 -6.75
CA MET A 202 15.47 -1.24 -8.13
C MET A 202 16.93 -1.49 -8.52
N GLU A 203 17.85 -0.59 -8.14
CA GLU A 203 19.29 -0.78 -8.36
C GLU A 203 19.83 -1.94 -7.53
N CYS A 204 19.36 -2.13 -6.29
CA CYS A 204 19.74 -3.26 -5.44
C CYS A 204 19.22 -4.61 -5.98
N ALA A 205 18.15 -4.65 -6.76
CA ALA A 205 17.64 -5.87 -7.38
C ALA A 205 18.62 -6.46 -8.41
N VAL A 206 19.55 -5.66 -8.93
CA VAL A 206 20.60 -6.15 -9.84
C VAL A 206 21.58 -7.02 -9.05
N SER A 207 21.81 -8.24 -9.53
CA SER A 207 22.70 -9.21 -8.88
C SER A 207 24.12 -8.65 -8.73
N GLY A 208 24.67 -8.76 -7.52
CA GLY A 208 26.00 -8.29 -7.18
C GLY A 208 26.10 -6.81 -6.77
N THR A 209 25.00 -6.09 -6.75
CA THR A 209 24.97 -4.72 -6.19
C THR A 209 25.32 -4.78 -4.70
N ASP A 210 26.26 -3.92 -4.28
CA ASP A 210 26.59 -3.74 -2.87
C ASP A 210 25.48 -2.90 -2.20
N ILE A 211 24.63 -3.59 -1.42
CA ILE A 211 23.48 -2.97 -0.75
C ILE A 211 23.93 -1.92 0.28
N ASP A 212 25.05 -2.15 0.98
CA ASP A 212 25.53 -1.20 1.99
C ASP A 212 26.02 0.10 1.32
N ALA A 213 26.82 -0.01 0.26
CA ALA A 213 27.28 1.15 -0.51
C ALA A 213 26.11 1.91 -1.16
N ARG A 214 25.08 1.19 -1.67
CA ARG A 214 23.89 1.83 -2.24
C ARG A 214 23.06 2.54 -1.17
N PHE A 215 22.96 1.95 0.03
CA PHE A 215 22.28 2.61 1.15
C PHE A 215 22.97 3.90 1.57
N GLU A 216 24.32 3.90 1.69
CA GLU A 216 25.08 5.13 1.99
C GLU A 216 24.87 6.23 0.93
N SER A 217 24.73 5.84 -0.34
CA SER A 217 24.38 6.80 -1.40
C SER A 217 22.97 7.35 -1.22
N LEU A 218 21.99 6.48 -0.93
CA LEU A 218 20.61 6.89 -0.67
C LEU A 218 20.53 7.86 0.51
N GLN A 219 21.25 7.61 1.61
CA GLN A 219 21.26 8.55 2.74
C GLN A 219 21.69 9.96 2.31
N LYS A 220 22.74 10.08 1.49
CA LYS A 220 23.19 11.38 0.97
C LYS A 220 22.14 12.04 0.06
N GLU A 221 21.47 11.25 -0.77
CA GLU A 221 20.36 11.73 -1.62
C GLU A 221 19.21 12.27 -0.77
N LEU A 222 18.79 11.53 0.26
CA LEU A 222 17.71 11.93 1.14
C LEU A 222 18.05 13.17 1.97
N LEU A 223 19.26 13.24 2.51
CA LEU A 223 19.73 14.43 3.24
C LEU A 223 19.73 15.68 2.36
N ALA A 224 20.01 15.56 1.06
CA ALA A 224 19.94 16.68 0.12
C ALA A 224 18.50 17.11 -0.20
N LEU A 225 17.50 16.25 0.00
CA LEU A 225 16.08 16.57 -0.21
C LEU A 225 15.45 17.31 0.98
N ILE A 226 15.98 17.13 2.20
CA ILE A 226 15.45 17.74 3.44
C ILE A 226 16.23 18.98 3.90
N GLY A 227 17.34 19.29 3.28
CA GLY A 227 18.19 20.50 3.53
C GLY A 227 17.89 21.60 2.59
#